data_58bf7f1e3d4d53f753e81b3872a0d180
#
_entry.id   58bf7f1e3d4d53f753e81b3872a0d180
#
_cell.length_a   1.000
_cell.length_b   1.000
_cell.length_c   1.000
_cell.angle_alpha   90.00
_cell.angle_beta   90.00
_cell.angle_gamma   90.00
#
_symmetry.space_group_name_H-M   'P 1'
#
loop_
_entity.id
_entity.type
_entity.pdbx_description
1 polymer ?
#
loop_
_entity_poly.entity_id
_entity_poly.type
_entity_poly.pdbx_seq_one_letter_code
_entity_poly.pdbx_strand_id
1 'polypeptide(L)'
;MAMPPQLARANRRHSRHSEPRPTVELMPAICIHDLRHAIPRNYGTNIYSNPFRYPEVRHMRVSYRSIEIIDHSDRSQVFGIQWIPTYFGKHRAIFVCSSCRGGAIRLFGRYGAYACRFCHRAQYLSQKQKTASRKRLAATKLRLKLRGWPDIREPMPSKPKWTRRRTYQRICNEIQALEAKAKQTRFRKQIDIRTFGYHVG
;
A
#
# COMPACT_ATOMS: atom_id res chain seq x y z
N MET A 1 17.74 -25.65 19.61
CA MET A 1 16.73 -24.66 19.18
C MET A 1 16.46 -24.88 17.71
N ALA A 2 15.31 -25.45 17.33
CA ALA A 2 14.96 -25.72 15.95
C ALA A 2 14.41 -24.46 15.27
N MET A 3 14.95 -24.11 14.10
CA MET A 3 14.43 -23.01 13.27
C MET A 3 12.99 -23.31 12.83
N PRO A 4 12.07 -22.32 12.84
CA PRO A 4 10.73 -22.52 12.34
C PRO A 4 10.72 -22.78 10.83
N PRO A 5 9.83 -23.66 10.31
CA PRO A 5 9.79 -24.01 8.90
C PRO A 5 9.47 -22.78 8.04
N GLN A 6 10.28 -22.56 7.01
CA GLN A 6 10.05 -21.55 6.00
C GLN A 6 8.75 -21.86 5.26
N LEU A 7 7.76 -20.95 5.38
CA LEU A 7 6.49 -21.03 4.69
C LEU A 7 6.71 -21.01 3.18
N ALA A 8 6.55 -22.14 2.53
CA ALA A 8 6.60 -22.28 1.09
C ALA A 8 5.58 -21.35 0.44
N ARG A 9 6.07 -20.40 -0.38
CA ARG A 9 5.22 -19.54 -1.20
C ARG A 9 4.53 -20.39 -2.24
N ALA A 10 3.25 -20.66 -2.05
CA ALA A 10 2.42 -21.35 -3.04
C ALA A 10 2.37 -20.53 -4.33
N ASN A 11 3.07 -21.00 -5.35
CA ASN A 11 3.15 -20.42 -6.70
C ASN A 11 1.87 -20.79 -7.47
N ARG A 12 0.75 -20.09 -7.21
CA ARG A 12 -0.51 -20.31 -7.94
C ARG A 12 -0.43 -19.65 -9.32
N ARG A 13 -0.27 -20.45 -10.36
CA ARG A 13 -0.46 -20.04 -11.78
C ARG A 13 -1.89 -19.52 -11.93
N HIS A 14 -2.06 -18.28 -12.41
CA HIS A 14 -3.32 -17.56 -12.47
C HIS A 14 -3.94 -17.68 -13.86
N SER A 15 -5.23 -18.02 -13.91
CA SER A 15 -6.05 -17.98 -15.13
C SER A 15 -6.13 -16.54 -15.69
N ARG A 16 -6.20 -16.40 -17.02
CA ARG A 16 -6.12 -15.13 -17.75
C ARG A 16 -7.36 -14.21 -17.62
N HIS A 17 -8.42 -14.64 -16.97
CA HIS A 17 -9.64 -13.84 -16.71
C HIS A 17 -9.73 -13.46 -15.23
N SER A 18 -8.80 -12.65 -14.74
CA SER A 18 -8.87 -12.16 -13.37
C SER A 18 -9.53 -10.79 -13.32
N GLU A 19 -10.54 -10.64 -12.44
CA GLU A 19 -11.05 -9.33 -12.05
C GLU A 19 -9.93 -8.32 -11.81
N PRO A 20 -10.14 -7.04 -12.14
CA PRO A 20 -9.13 -6.00 -11.91
C PRO A 20 -8.76 -5.98 -10.43
N ARG A 21 -7.46 -6.05 -10.16
CA ARG A 21 -6.94 -6.07 -8.78
C ARG A 21 -7.38 -4.82 -8.03
N PRO A 22 -7.95 -4.95 -6.82
CA PRO A 22 -8.36 -3.81 -6.03
C PRO A 22 -7.17 -2.93 -5.64
N THR A 23 -7.44 -1.67 -5.38
CA THR A 23 -6.45 -0.69 -4.96
C THR A 23 -6.51 -0.54 -3.45
N VAL A 24 -5.38 -0.73 -2.77
CA VAL A 24 -5.25 -0.70 -1.31
C VAL A 24 -5.81 0.60 -0.71
N GLU A 25 -5.54 1.73 -1.36
CA GLU A 25 -5.96 3.06 -0.90
C GLU A 25 -7.49 3.28 -0.96
N LEU A 26 -8.20 2.45 -1.71
CA LEU A 26 -9.67 2.51 -1.85
C LEU A 26 -10.38 1.46 -1.01
N MET A 27 -9.65 0.66 -0.24
CA MET A 27 -10.23 -0.39 0.59
C MET A 27 -10.30 0.07 2.04
N PRO A 28 -11.41 -0.19 2.74
CA PRO A 28 -11.43 -0.02 4.19
C PRO A 28 -10.36 -0.90 4.82
N ALA A 29 -9.62 -0.37 5.78
CA ALA A 29 -8.50 -1.07 6.37
C ALA A 29 -8.45 -0.90 7.89
N ILE A 30 -8.29 -2.01 8.60
CA ILE A 30 -8.06 -2.04 10.05
C ILE A 30 -6.57 -2.19 10.29
N CYS A 31 -5.97 -1.25 11.00
CA CYS A 31 -4.54 -1.25 11.33
C CYS A 31 -4.33 -1.67 12.78
N ILE A 32 -3.42 -2.61 13.04
CA ILE A 32 -3.11 -3.08 14.39
C ILE A 32 -2.60 -1.94 15.29
N HIS A 33 -1.90 -0.96 14.72
CA HIS A 33 -1.38 0.18 15.48
C HIS A 33 -2.49 1.08 16.05
N ASP A 34 -3.63 1.16 15.37
CA ASP A 34 -4.78 1.94 15.84
C ASP A 34 -5.45 1.27 17.04
N LEU A 35 -5.30 -0.04 17.15
CA LEU A 35 -5.88 -0.87 18.21
C LEU A 35 -4.94 -1.11 19.40
N ARG A 36 -3.72 -0.60 19.36
CA ARG A 36 -2.69 -0.85 20.39
C ARG A 36 -3.15 -0.54 21.82
N HIS A 37 -4.01 0.47 21.97
CA HIS A 37 -4.56 0.88 23.26
C HIS A 37 -5.77 0.01 23.68
N ALA A 38 -6.43 -0.66 22.73
CA ALA A 38 -7.54 -1.55 22.97
C ALA A 38 -7.08 -3.00 23.28
N ILE A 39 -5.84 -3.36 22.94
CA ILE A 39 -5.29 -4.68 23.25
C ILE A 39 -5.00 -4.73 24.76
N PRO A 40 -5.71 -5.59 25.53
CA PRO A 40 -5.46 -5.69 26.97
C PRO A 40 -4.09 -6.31 27.23
N ARG A 41 -3.44 -5.89 28.31
CA ARG A 41 -2.15 -6.47 28.76
C ARG A 41 -2.32 -7.83 29.45
N ASN A 42 -3.52 -8.11 29.96
CA ASN A 42 -3.89 -9.32 30.69
C ASN A 42 -4.92 -10.15 29.90
N TYR A 43 -5.37 -11.26 30.45
CA TYR A 43 -6.39 -12.16 29.87
C TYR A 43 -7.80 -11.52 29.91
N GLY A 44 -7.97 -10.37 29.33
CA GLY A 44 -9.25 -9.70 29.21
C GLY A 44 -9.66 -9.52 27.74
N THR A 45 -10.90 -9.08 27.54
CA THR A 45 -11.41 -8.69 26.24
C THR A 45 -11.98 -7.27 26.36
N ASN A 46 -11.48 -6.37 25.53
CA ASN A 46 -11.99 -5.02 25.42
C ASN A 46 -12.90 -4.90 24.20
N ILE A 47 -13.96 -4.13 24.33
CA ILE A 47 -14.79 -3.76 23.19
C ILE A 47 -14.29 -2.43 22.65
N TYR A 48 -13.98 -2.38 21.37
CA TYR A 48 -13.53 -1.19 20.66
C TYR A 48 -14.53 -0.85 19.54
N SER A 49 -15.00 0.40 19.52
CA SER A 49 -15.85 0.91 18.46
C SER A 49 -15.34 2.30 18.07
N ASN A 50 -15.22 2.55 16.78
CA ASN A 50 -14.89 3.86 16.23
C ASN A 50 -15.60 4.01 14.86
N PRO A 51 -16.86 4.47 14.86
CA PRO A 51 -17.66 4.55 13.64
C PRO A 51 -17.11 5.55 12.62
N PHE A 52 -16.39 6.57 13.05
CA PHE A 52 -15.76 7.53 12.14
C PHE A 52 -14.59 6.92 11.35
N ARG A 53 -13.85 6.03 11.97
CA ARG A 53 -12.68 5.40 11.34
C ARG A 53 -13.02 4.10 10.64
N TYR A 54 -14.00 3.36 11.16
CA TYR A 54 -14.42 2.06 10.67
C TYR A 54 -15.94 2.00 10.51
N PRO A 55 -16.51 2.75 9.53
CA PRO A 55 -17.97 2.86 9.38
C PRO A 55 -18.66 1.52 9.04
N GLU A 56 -17.93 0.55 8.49
CA GLU A 56 -18.46 -0.78 8.15
C GLU A 56 -18.48 -1.75 9.33
N VAL A 57 -17.82 -1.39 10.45
CA VAL A 57 -17.65 -2.23 11.61
C VAL A 57 -18.49 -1.70 12.76
N ARG A 58 -19.42 -2.54 13.27
CA ARG A 58 -20.22 -2.19 14.42
C ARG A 58 -19.37 -2.06 15.70
N HIS A 59 -18.58 -3.09 16.00
CA HIS A 59 -17.58 -3.08 17.06
C HIS A 59 -16.54 -4.21 16.85
N MET A 60 -15.47 -4.15 17.60
CA MET A 60 -14.42 -5.17 17.63
C MET A 60 -14.22 -5.65 19.05
N ARG A 61 -14.17 -6.96 19.25
CA ARG A 61 -13.74 -7.57 20.53
C ARG A 61 -12.27 -7.85 20.44
N VAL A 62 -11.48 -7.18 21.25
CA VAL A 62 -10.02 -7.23 21.18
C VAL A 62 -9.49 -7.91 22.43
N SER A 63 -8.80 -9.03 22.26
CA SER A 63 -8.08 -9.74 23.31
C SER A 63 -6.57 -9.68 23.08
N TYR A 64 -5.78 -10.19 24.02
CA TYR A 64 -4.33 -10.25 23.88
C TYR A 64 -3.87 -11.10 22.67
N ARG A 65 -4.63 -12.15 22.31
CA ARG A 65 -4.27 -13.12 21.27
C ARG A 65 -5.16 -13.09 20.02
N SER A 66 -6.28 -12.39 20.07
CA SER A 66 -7.23 -12.37 18.95
C SER A 66 -8.00 -11.06 18.89
N ILE A 67 -8.51 -10.79 17.69
CA ILE A 67 -9.52 -9.77 17.46
C ILE A 67 -10.68 -10.41 16.71
N GLU A 68 -11.88 -10.13 17.15
CA GLU A 68 -13.12 -10.44 16.46
C GLU A 68 -13.72 -9.14 15.91
N ILE A 69 -13.92 -9.08 14.61
CA ILE A 69 -14.52 -7.95 13.93
C ILE A 69 -15.98 -8.30 13.66
N ILE A 70 -16.89 -7.47 14.13
CA ILE A 70 -18.35 -7.66 14.00
C ILE A 70 -18.88 -6.52 13.15
N ASP A 71 -19.51 -6.84 12.02
CA ASP A 71 -20.14 -5.86 11.12
C ASP A 71 -21.57 -5.50 11.57
N HIS A 72 -22.21 -4.56 10.88
CA HIS A 72 -23.60 -4.15 11.17
C HIS A 72 -24.63 -5.24 10.87
N SER A 73 -24.26 -6.31 10.16
CA SER A 73 -25.10 -7.48 9.88
C SER A 73 -24.84 -8.63 10.88
N ASP A 74 -24.20 -8.35 11.99
CA ASP A 74 -23.79 -9.31 13.03
C ASP A 74 -22.92 -10.47 12.51
N ARG A 75 -22.32 -10.33 11.34
CA ARG A 75 -21.32 -11.30 10.86
C ARG A 75 -20.00 -11.03 11.58
N SER A 76 -19.42 -12.10 12.11
CA SER A 76 -18.15 -12.00 12.82
C SER A 76 -17.01 -12.65 12.04
N GLN A 77 -15.81 -12.08 12.17
CA GLN A 77 -14.57 -12.64 11.66
C GLN A 77 -13.47 -12.55 12.72
N VAL A 78 -12.84 -13.68 13.01
CA VAL A 78 -11.78 -13.75 14.02
C VAL A 78 -10.40 -13.81 13.36
N PHE A 79 -9.48 -12.99 13.87
CA PHE A 79 -8.07 -12.96 13.49
C PHE A 79 -7.19 -13.13 14.71
N GLY A 80 -6.14 -13.93 14.57
CA GLY A 80 -5.13 -14.03 15.61
C GLY A 80 -4.28 -12.77 15.74
N ILE A 81 -3.78 -12.49 16.94
CA ILE A 81 -2.75 -11.50 17.20
C ILE A 81 -1.49 -12.24 17.62
N GLN A 82 -0.41 -12.01 16.88
CA GLN A 82 0.92 -12.53 17.19
C GLN A 82 1.85 -11.39 17.60
N TRP A 83 2.64 -11.63 18.65
CA TRP A 83 3.64 -10.69 19.12
C TRP A 83 5.00 -11.09 18.58
N ILE A 84 5.62 -10.21 17.80
CA ILE A 84 6.93 -10.43 17.22
C ILE A 84 7.97 -9.53 17.91
N PRO A 85 9.17 -10.05 18.23
CA PRO A 85 10.21 -9.24 18.82
C PRO A 85 10.69 -8.16 17.81
N THR A 86 11.05 -7.00 18.33
CA THR A 86 11.66 -5.92 17.57
C THR A 86 13.14 -5.80 17.94
N TYR A 87 13.93 -5.14 17.08
CA TYR A 87 15.35 -4.94 17.29
C TYR A 87 15.71 -4.30 18.65
N PHE A 88 14.79 -3.48 19.19
CA PHE A 88 15.00 -2.79 20.48
C PHE A 88 14.50 -3.57 21.71
N GLY A 89 14.41 -4.88 21.64
CA GLY A 89 13.95 -5.74 22.76
C GLY A 89 12.46 -5.64 23.11
N LYS A 90 11.67 -4.85 22.35
CA LYS A 90 10.23 -4.72 22.52
C LYS A 90 9.49 -5.70 21.61
N HIS A 91 8.23 -5.93 21.88
CA HIS A 91 7.35 -6.72 21.01
C HIS A 91 6.35 -5.79 20.29
N ARG A 92 6.01 -6.14 19.06
CA ARG A 92 4.93 -5.50 18.31
C ARG A 92 3.86 -6.54 17.95
N ALA A 93 2.62 -6.13 18.08
CA ALA A 93 1.49 -6.93 17.64
C ALA A 93 1.39 -6.91 16.10
N ILE A 94 1.01 -8.05 15.52
CA ILE A 94 0.60 -8.19 14.11
C ILE A 94 -0.64 -9.07 14.06
N PHE A 95 -1.50 -8.87 13.06
CA PHE A 95 -2.59 -9.78 12.76
C PHE A 95 -2.08 -11.06 12.12
N VAL A 96 -2.71 -12.18 12.43
CA VAL A 96 -2.57 -13.43 11.67
C VAL A 96 -3.79 -13.54 10.75
N CYS A 97 -3.58 -13.48 9.46
CA CYS A 97 -4.66 -13.56 8.48
C CYS A 97 -5.35 -14.93 8.54
N SER A 98 -6.68 -14.96 8.70
CA SER A 98 -7.46 -16.19 8.76
C SER A 98 -7.36 -17.04 7.49
N SER A 99 -7.21 -16.39 6.30
CA SER A 99 -7.18 -17.08 5.00
C SER A 99 -5.83 -17.71 4.65
N CYS A 100 -4.70 -17.06 4.97
CA CYS A 100 -3.36 -17.55 4.58
C CYS A 100 -2.43 -17.80 5.77
N ARG A 101 -2.87 -17.51 6.99
CA ARG A 101 -2.10 -17.57 8.25
C ARG A 101 -0.84 -16.70 8.27
N GLY A 102 -0.66 -15.85 7.26
CA GLY A 102 0.45 -14.90 7.19
C GLY A 102 0.26 -13.70 8.12
N GLY A 103 1.37 -13.16 8.60
CA GLY A 103 1.37 -11.95 9.42
C GLY A 103 1.02 -10.70 8.61
N ALA A 104 0.19 -9.82 9.16
CA ALA A 104 -0.23 -8.58 8.53
C ALA A 104 -0.34 -7.44 9.55
N ILE A 105 0.11 -6.24 9.18
CA ILE A 105 -0.10 -5.02 9.98
C ILE A 105 -1.48 -4.42 9.73
N ARG A 106 -2.05 -4.69 8.55
CA ARG A 106 -3.37 -4.21 8.13
C ARG A 106 -4.19 -5.34 7.55
N LEU A 107 -5.46 -5.38 7.94
CA LEU A 107 -6.49 -6.18 7.30
C LEU A 107 -7.34 -5.26 6.43
N PHE A 108 -7.67 -5.71 5.23
CA PHE A 108 -8.43 -4.95 4.23
C PHE A 108 -9.80 -5.59 4.06
N GLY A 109 -10.85 -4.76 4.06
CA GLY A 109 -12.22 -5.18 3.83
C GLY A 109 -12.57 -5.20 2.34
N ARG A 110 -13.22 -6.27 1.88
CA ARG A 110 -13.79 -6.38 0.54
C ARG A 110 -14.99 -7.30 0.57
N TYR A 111 -16.14 -6.82 0.09
CA TYR A 111 -17.40 -7.59 0.06
C TYR A 111 -17.79 -8.17 1.44
N GLY A 112 -17.59 -7.37 2.51
CA GLY A 112 -17.89 -7.78 3.87
C GLY A 112 -16.89 -8.77 4.49
N ALA A 113 -15.81 -9.14 3.81
CA ALA A 113 -14.77 -10.01 4.32
C ALA A 113 -13.45 -9.26 4.52
N TYR A 114 -12.81 -9.46 5.67
CA TYR A 114 -11.49 -8.92 5.96
C TYR A 114 -10.40 -9.96 5.69
N ALA A 115 -9.31 -9.56 5.06
CA ALA A 115 -8.13 -10.39 4.85
C ALA A 115 -6.88 -9.54 4.64
N CYS A 116 -5.70 -10.16 4.59
CA CYS A 116 -4.47 -9.47 4.27
C CYS A 116 -4.43 -9.02 2.78
N ARG A 117 -3.56 -8.07 2.47
CA ARG A 117 -3.37 -7.55 1.11
C ARG A 117 -3.15 -8.65 0.07
N PHE A 118 -2.42 -9.70 0.42
CA PHE A 118 -2.09 -10.78 -0.51
C PHE A 118 -3.31 -11.66 -0.83
N CYS A 119 -4.15 -11.96 0.17
CA CYS A 119 -5.39 -12.72 -0.04
C CYS A 119 -6.38 -11.97 -0.94
N HIS A 120 -6.50 -10.66 -0.76
CA HIS A 120 -7.30 -9.81 -1.65
C HIS A 120 -6.63 -9.50 -2.98
N ARG A 121 -5.36 -9.93 -3.20
CA ARG A 121 -4.55 -9.58 -4.39
C ARG A 121 -4.48 -8.06 -4.61
N ALA A 122 -4.60 -7.27 -3.54
CA ALA A 122 -4.66 -5.82 -3.63
C ALA A 122 -3.30 -5.22 -3.99
N GLN A 123 -3.32 -4.19 -4.81
CA GLN A 123 -2.15 -3.46 -5.27
C GLN A 123 -2.19 -2.01 -4.78
N TYR A 124 -1.04 -1.45 -4.48
CA TYR A 124 -0.95 -0.01 -4.24
C TYR A 124 -1.19 0.78 -5.54
N LEU A 125 -1.77 1.96 -5.42
CA LEU A 125 -1.98 2.85 -6.56
C LEU A 125 -0.66 3.11 -7.32
N SER A 126 0.44 3.25 -6.59
CA SER A 126 1.78 3.41 -7.17
C SER A 126 2.21 2.22 -8.04
N GLN A 127 1.75 1.01 -7.75
CA GLN A 127 2.04 -0.19 -8.55
C GLN A 127 1.17 -0.26 -9.82
N LYS A 128 -0.04 0.31 -9.78
CA LYS A 128 -0.94 0.42 -10.94
C LYS A 128 -0.50 1.52 -11.93
N GLN A 129 0.24 2.51 -11.45
CA GLN A 129 0.68 3.60 -12.30
C GLN A 129 1.64 3.11 -13.40
N LYS A 130 1.40 3.59 -14.62
CA LYS A 130 2.30 3.37 -15.76
C LYS A 130 3.68 4.00 -15.47
N THR A 131 4.72 3.45 -16.07
CA THR A 131 6.11 3.91 -15.87
C THR A 131 6.28 5.42 -16.11
N ALA A 132 5.64 5.97 -17.14
CA ALA A 132 5.68 7.41 -17.42
C ALA A 132 5.05 8.23 -16.27
N SER A 133 3.92 7.80 -15.74
CA SER A 133 3.24 8.49 -14.61
C SER A 133 4.08 8.44 -13.33
N ARG A 134 4.73 7.32 -13.04
CA ARG A 134 5.65 7.19 -11.90
C ARG A 134 6.84 8.14 -12.01
N LYS A 135 7.42 8.27 -13.22
CA LYS A 135 8.54 9.20 -13.47
C LYS A 135 8.11 10.66 -13.33
N ARG A 136 6.90 11.00 -13.83
CA ARG A 136 6.34 12.36 -13.63
C ARG A 136 6.14 12.66 -12.14
N LEU A 137 5.55 11.74 -11.38
CA LEU A 137 5.35 11.92 -9.95
C LEU A 137 6.68 12.08 -9.20
N ALA A 138 7.73 11.34 -9.60
CA ALA A 138 9.06 11.50 -9.03
C ALA A 138 9.65 12.89 -9.34
N ALA A 139 9.54 13.36 -10.59
CA ALA A 139 9.97 14.70 -10.98
C ALA A 139 9.21 15.80 -10.20
N THR A 140 7.88 15.67 -10.08
CA THR A 140 7.04 16.58 -9.29
C THR A 140 7.50 16.66 -7.83
N LYS A 141 7.81 15.53 -7.18
CA LYS A 141 8.33 15.51 -5.80
C LYS A 141 9.66 16.26 -5.67
N LEU A 142 10.54 16.13 -6.65
CA LEU A 142 11.82 16.83 -6.64
C LEU A 142 11.64 18.34 -6.89
N ARG A 143 10.72 18.75 -7.77
CA ARG A 143 10.36 20.17 -7.96
C ARG A 143 9.82 20.79 -6.66
N LEU A 144 8.89 20.11 -5.96
CA LEU A 144 8.38 20.55 -4.67
C LEU A 144 9.49 20.65 -3.61
N LYS A 145 10.47 19.73 -3.61
CA LYS A 145 11.63 19.80 -2.72
C LYS A 145 12.47 21.07 -2.98
N LEU A 146 12.52 21.55 -4.21
CA LEU A 146 13.12 22.83 -4.56
C LEU A 146 12.16 24.02 -4.38
N ARG A 147 11.00 23.82 -3.74
CA ARG A 147 9.94 24.85 -3.56
C ARG A 147 9.40 25.42 -4.87
N GLY A 148 9.48 24.66 -5.96
CA GLY A 148 8.93 25.02 -7.27
C GLY A 148 7.53 24.47 -7.49
N TRP A 149 6.93 24.87 -8.61
CA TRP A 149 5.63 24.39 -9.03
C TRP A 149 5.69 22.90 -9.42
N PRO A 150 4.64 22.14 -9.13
CA PRO A 150 4.60 20.70 -9.41
C PRO A 150 4.47 20.37 -10.91
N ASP A 151 4.02 21.31 -11.74
CA ASP A 151 3.82 21.09 -13.17
C ASP A 151 5.18 21.03 -13.91
N ILE A 152 5.32 19.99 -14.73
CA ILE A 152 6.52 19.80 -15.58
C ILE A 152 6.61 20.78 -16.75
N ARG A 153 5.53 21.54 -17.02
CA ARG A 153 5.52 22.59 -18.05
C ARG A 153 6.16 23.88 -17.56
N GLU A 154 6.17 24.07 -16.27
CA GLU A 154 6.77 25.23 -15.64
C GLU A 154 8.31 25.19 -15.73
N PRO A 155 8.96 26.35 -15.76
CA PRO A 155 10.41 26.42 -15.79
C PRO A 155 11.04 25.73 -14.57
N MET A 156 12.32 25.41 -14.67
CA MET A 156 13.05 24.79 -13.56
C MET A 156 13.04 25.75 -12.35
N PRO A 157 12.71 25.24 -11.15
CA PRO A 157 12.68 26.06 -9.93
C PRO A 157 14.05 26.73 -9.67
N SER A 158 14.03 27.96 -9.20
CA SER A 158 15.25 28.64 -8.76
C SER A 158 15.89 27.95 -7.56
N LYS A 159 17.19 28.17 -7.34
CA LYS A 159 17.91 27.58 -6.22
C LYS A 159 17.37 28.11 -4.88
N PRO A 160 16.83 27.24 -4.01
CA PRO A 160 16.37 27.66 -2.69
C PRO A 160 17.51 28.23 -1.84
N LYS A 161 17.19 29.21 -1.00
CA LYS A 161 18.10 29.76 0.01
C LYS A 161 18.63 28.59 0.88
N TRP A 162 19.91 28.61 1.24
CA TRP A 162 20.57 27.56 2.02
C TRP A 162 20.85 26.22 1.33
N THR A 163 20.43 26.02 0.06
CA THR A 163 20.79 24.81 -0.68
C THR A 163 22.16 24.99 -1.32
N ARG A 164 23.08 24.02 -1.11
CA ARG A 164 24.39 24.02 -1.76
C ARG A 164 24.25 23.92 -3.29
N ARG A 165 25.02 24.70 -4.05
CA ARG A 165 24.94 24.73 -5.53
C ARG A 165 25.08 23.34 -6.16
N ARG A 166 26.01 22.52 -5.66
CA ARG A 166 26.22 21.14 -6.15
C ARG A 166 24.99 20.24 -5.92
N THR A 167 24.32 20.37 -4.79
CA THR A 167 23.09 19.61 -4.49
C THR A 167 21.94 20.06 -5.39
N TYR A 168 21.76 21.37 -5.57
CA TYR A 168 20.77 21.92 -6.46
C TYR A 168 20.97 21.40 -7.89
N GLN A 169 22.18 21.50 -8.43
CA GLN A 169 22.50 21.06 -9.80
C GLN A 169 22.19 19.56 -9.99
N ARG A 170 22.55 18.71 -9.01
CA ARG A 170 22.21 17.28 -9.04
C ARG A 170 20.71 17.04 -9.12
N ILE A 171 19.92 17.76 -8.31
CA ILE A 171 18.46 17.61 -8.31
C ILE A 171 17.87 18.09 -9.64
N CYS A 172 18.35 19.20 -10.20
CA CYS A 172 17.90 19.68 -11.51
C CYS A 172 18.19 18.68 -12.62
N ASN A 173 19.38 18.08 -12.65
CA ASN A 173 19.74 17.06 -13.63
C ASN A 173 18.84 15.80 -13.48
N GLU A 174 18.51 15.42 -12.26
CA GLU A 174 17.61 14.28 -11.98
C GLU A 174 16.18 14.59 -12.46
N ILE A 175 15.66 15.79 -12.22
CA ILE A 175 14.35 16.23 -12.73
C ILE A 175 14.32 16.14 -14.26
N GLN A 176 15.31 16.72 -14.94
CA GLN A 176 15.39 16.70 -16.41
C GLN A 176 15.43 15.27 -16.95
N ALA A 177 16.24 14.40 -16.35
CA ALA A 177 16.33 12.99 -16.75
C ALA A 177 14.98 12.24 -16.57
N LEU A 178 14.24 12.49 -15.48
CA LEU A 178 12.95 11.88 -15.22
C LEU A 178 11.89 12.37 -16.20
N GLU A 179 11.87 13.66 -16.50
CA GLU A 179 10.94 14.28 -17.46
C GLU A 179 11.18 13.80 -18.88
N ALA A 180 12.44 13.73 -19.32
CA ALA A 180 12.82 13.18 -20.61
C ALA A 180 12.37 11.71 -20.77
N LYS A 181 12.65 10.88 -19.78
CA LYS A 181 12.22 9.47 -19.75
C LYS A 181 10.68 9.33 -19.72
N ALA A 182 9.96 10.26 -19.09
CA ALA A 182 8.50 10.27 -19.09
C ALA A 182 7.92 10.62 -20.46
N LYS A 183 8.54 11.55 -21.19
CA LYS A 183 8.19 11.91 -22.57
C LYS A 183 8.44 10.75 -23.54
N GLN A 184 9.61 10.13 -23.50
CA GLN A 184 9.97 8.99 -24.37
C GLN A 184 8.98 7.81 -24.23
N THR A 185 8.52 7.50 -23.00
CA THR A 185 7.57 6.40 -22.76
C THR A 185 6.20 6.70 -23.40
N ARG A 186 5.82 7.95 -23.57
CA ARG A 186 4.58 8.37 -24.25
C ARG A 186 4.72 8.21 -25.77
N PHE A 187 5.85 8.60 -26.32
CA PHE A 187 6.14 8.49 -27.77
C PHE A 187 6.16 7.05 -28.28
N ARG A 188 6.86 6.13 -27.57
CA ARG A 188 6.89 4.70 -27.95
C ARG A 188 5.49 4.11 -28.05
N LYS A 189 4.57 4.41 -27.12
CA LYS A 189 3.19 3.94 -27.21
C LYS A 189 2.40 4.50 -28.38
N GLN A 190 2.66 5.74 -28.81
CA GLN A 190 2.01 6.33 -29.96
C GLN A 190 2.48 5.72 -31.28
N ILE A 191 3.74 5.32 -31.36
CA ILE A 191 4.30 4.62 -32.55
C ILE A 191 3.72 3.20 -32.64
N ASP A 192 3.67 2.43 -31.52
CA ASP A 192 3.12 1.06 -31.52
C ASP A 192 1.64 1.03 -31.93
N ILE A 193 0.84 2.02 -31.57
CA ILE A 193 -0.56 2.11 -31.99
C ILE A 193 -0.70 2.44 -33.47
N ARG A 194 0.20 3.23 -34.05
CA ARG A 194 0.17 3.58 -35.47
C ARG A 194 0.70 2.46 -36.37
N THR A 195 1.64 1.65 -35.89
CA THR A 195 2.21 0.52 -36.63
C THR A 195 1.30 -0.70 -36.69
N PHE A 196 0.39 -0.87 -35.71
CA PHE A 196 -0.59 -1.98 -35.69
C PHE A 196 -1.95 -1.62 -36.32
N GLY A 197 -2.11 -0.41 -36.85
CA GLY A 197 -3.38 0.10 -37.39
C GLY A 197 -3.58 -0.04 -38.90
N TYR A 198 -2.70 -0.71 -39.64
CA TYR A 198 -2.85 -0.91 -41.08
C TYR A 198 -2.69 -2.36 -41.47
N HIS A 199 -3.70 -3.15 -41.20
CA HIS A 199 -4.06 -4.33 -42.01
C HIS A 199 -5.59 -4.50 -41.90
N VAL A 200 -6.30 -3.76 -42.75
CA VAL A 200 -7.63 -4.12 -43.22
C VAL A 200 -7.53 -4.07 -44.73
N GLY A 201 -7.32 -5.23 -45.34
CA GLY A 201 -7.66 -5.51 -46.72
C GLY A 201 -9.02 -6.17 -46.76
#